data_a84a956a1309d07168947cfff4bc9145
#
_entry.id   a84a956a1309d07168947cfff4bc9145
#
_cell.length_a   1.000
_cell.length_b   1.000
_cell.length_c   1.000
_cell.angle_alpha   90.00
_cell.angle_beta   90.00
_cell.angle_gamma   90.00
#
_symmetry.space_group_name_H-M   'P 1'
#
loop_
_entity.id
_entity.type
_entity.pdbx_description
1 polymer ?
#
loop_
_entity_poly.entity_id
_entity_poly.type
_entity_poly.pdbx_seq_one_letter_code
_entity_poly.pdbx_strand_id
1 'polypeptide(L)'
;AQCLVGSEMCIRDSIYIAPYENEEIDFNIPFLGTFTVEDEHKDSIAAASVNLMNSVSIDTSGNTSYKMDIRLFGFIKLKEVNVVVKEPESVYVGGIPIGIHLETKGILIVDTGNIKTEAGEKESPSKGILTSGDYILEINNIKITDKAQMADIIQNSDDDIVNILINRNGEEVNVKISPVKDVENLRKIGVWVRDDCQGLGTLTYVDDNNRFGALGHAICEENTGCNVSIKNGYLYTARIWSIIKGQKGKPGEVVGSINYGEKNSLGIIEKNTSKGIYGTVNQSIFAYLDNNKVYTSYKQNIKTGPAYIRSFVNGEIKDYNCLLYTSPSPRDTERS
;
A
#
# COMPACT_ATOMS: atom_id res chain seq x y z
N ALA A 1 -10.98 -6.77 -22.98
CA ALA A 1 -11.88 -7.88 -22.71
C ALA A 1 -12.01 -8.05 -21.20
N GLN A 2 -12.88 -7.24 -20.61
CA GLN A 2 -13.20 -7.30 -19.20
C GLN A 2 -14.23 -8.38 -18.95
N CYS A 3 -13.94 -9.24 -17.95
CA CYS A 3 -14.90 -10.10 -17.26
C CYS A 3 -16.07 -10.63 -18.07
N LEU A 4 -15.83 -11.71 -18.77
CA LEU A 4 -16.89 -12.56 -19.32
C LEU A 4 -17.09 -13.75 -18.40
N VAL A 5 -17.74 -13.71 -17.34
CA VAL A 5 -18.21 -14.76 -16.41
C VAL A 5 -17.82 -14.50 -14.96
N GLY A 6 -18.82 -14.45 -14.14
CA GLY A 6 -18.93 -14.63 -12.69
C GLY A 6 -17.75 -14.30 -11.75
N SER A 7 -18.08 -13.86 -10.59
CA SER A 7 -17.21 -13.26 -9.55
C SER A 7 -16.00 -14.08 -9.05
N GLU A 8 -15.68 -15.22 -9.63
CA GLU A 8 -14.60 -16.11 -9.15
C GLU A 8 -13.41 -16.24 -10.11
N MET A 9 -13.44 -15.65 -11.27
CA MET A 9 -12.48 -15.93 -12.35
C MET A 9 -11.55 -14.77 -12.72
N CYS A 10 -10.91 -14.13 -11.73
CA CYS A 10 -9.67 -13.41 -12.00
C CYS A 10 -8.50 -14.41 -11.92
N ILE A 11 -8.22 -15.10 -13.02
CA ILE A 11 -7.01 -15.92 -13.15
C ILE A 11 -5.82 -15.00 -12.96
N ARG A 12 -5.00 -15.28 -11.97
CA ARG A 12 -3.80 -14.49 -11.63
C ARG A 12 -2.74 -14.68 -12.71
N ASP A 13 -1.84 -13.72 -12.78
CA ASP A 13 -0.67 -13.79 -13.65
C ASP A 13 0.37 -14.80 -13.12
N SER A 14 0.30 -15.13 -11.82
CA SER A 14 1.19 -16.10 -11.17
C SER A 14 0.49 -16.88 -10.07
N ILE A 15 0.83 -18.18 -9.99
CA ILE A 15 0.44 -19.11 -8.92
C ILE A 15 1.74 -19.54 -8.24
N TYR A 16 1.78 -19.52 -6.91
CA TYR A 16 2.95 -19.93 -6.13
C TYR A 16 2.67 -21.27 -5.47
N ILE A 17 3.61 -22.20 -5.56
CA ILE A 17 3.49 -23.57 -5.02
C ILE A 17 4.73 -23.85 -4.18
N ALA A 18 4.56 -24.58 -3.06
CA ALA A 18 5.70 -25.03 -2.27
C ALA A 18 6.48 -26.14 -2.99
N PRO A 19 7.82 -26.17 -2.88
CA PRO A 19 8.62 -27.26 -3.45
C PRO A 19 8.33 -28.57 -2.71
N TYR A 20 8.51 -29.68 -3.42
CA TYR A 20 8.34 -31.06 -2.90
C TYR A 20 6.91 -31.39 -2.40
N GLU A 21 5.92 -30.59 -2.74
CA GLU A 21 4.52 -30.89 -2.48
C GLU A 21 3.79 -31.18 -3.79
N ASN A 22 2.93 -32.23 -3.76
CA ASN A 22 1.95 -32.45 -4.81
C ASN A 22 0.74 -31.60 -4.48
N GLU A 23 0.59 -30.50 -5.17
CA GLU A 23 -0.54 -29.59 -4.96
C GLU A 23 -1.63 -29.84 -6.00
N GLU A 24 -2.85 -30.08 -5.52
CA GLU A 24 -4.04 -30.14 -6.38
C GLU A 24 -4.65 -28.74 -6.45
N ILE A 25 -4.71 -28.17 -7.64
CA ILE A 25 -5.30 -26.86 -7.90
C ILE A 25 -6.60 -27.03 -8.66
N ASP A 26 -7.68 -26.53 -8.05
CA ASP A 26 -9.01 -26.48 -8.63
C ASP A 26 -9.19 -25.16 -9.39
N PHE A 27 -9.13 -25.23 -10.70
CA PHE A 27 -9.40 -24.06 -11.55
C PHE A 27 -10.90 -23.87 -11.80
N ASN A 28 -11.68 -24.94 -11.86
CA ASN A 28 -13.12 -24.95 -12.13
C ASN A 28 -13.53 -24.10 -13.34
N ILE A 29 -12.73 -24.12 -14.41
CA ILE A 29 -12.97 -23.34 -15.62
C ILE A 29 -13.12 -24.28 -16.84
N PRO A 30 -14.09 -24.02 -17.75
CA PRO A 30 -14.36 -24.86 -18.90
C PRO A 30 -13.37 -24.62 -20.04
N PHE A 31 -12.07 -24.63 -19.75
CA PHE A 31 -10.99 -24.39 -20.70
C PHE A 31 -9.92 -25.46 -20.61
N LEU A 32 -9.09 -25.53 -21.64
CA LEU A 32 -7.89 -26.36 -21.65
C LEU A 32 -6.68 -25.53 -21.21
N GLY A 33 -5.90 -26.07 -20.30
CA GLY A 33 -4.58 -25.56 -19.93
C GLY A 33 -3.49 -26.32 -20.68
N THR A 34 -2.50 -25.65 -21.20
CA THR A 34 -1.28 -26.28 -21.75
C THR A 34 -0.10 -25.83 -20.88
N PHE A 35 0.51 -26.77 -20.17
CA PHE A 35 1.71 -26.52 -19.39
C PHE A 35 2.94 -26.65 -20.26
N THR A 36 3.83 -25.67 -20.20
CA THR A 36 5.17 -25.71 -20.77
C THR A 36 6.19 -25.57 -19.65
N VAL A 37 7.17 -26.46 -19.62
CA VAL A 37 8.28 -26.40 -18.66
C VAL A 37 9.38 -25.55 -19.30
N GLU A 38 9.76 -24.45 -18.66
CA GLU A 38 10.99 -23.72 -19.00
C GLU A 38 12.13 -24.27 -18.15
N ASP A 39 13.00 -25.07 -18.75
CA ASP A 39 14.27 -25.48 -18.13
C ASP A 39 15.38 -24.65 -18.79
N GLU A 40 16.08 -23.84 -18.00
CA GLU A 40 17.18 -23.00 -18.49
C GLU A 40 18.33 -23.79 -19.15
N HIS A 41 18.32 -25.13 -19.06
CA HIS A 41 19.43 -25.99 -19.49
C HIS A 41 19.05 -27.07 -20.52
N LYS A 42 17.79 -27.15 -20.99
CA LYS A 42 17.37 -28.14 -21.97
C LYS A 42 16.37 -27.58 -22.98
N ASP A 43 16.66 -27.75 -24.26
CA ASP A 43 15.78 -27.44 -25.40
C ASP A 43 14.51 -28.34 -25.52
N SER A 44 14.12 -29.06 -24.50
CA SER A 44 12.95 -29.94 -24.50
C SER A 44 11.79 -29.33 -23.72
N ILE A 45 10.89 -28.67 -24.41
CA ILE A 45 9.59 -28.22 -23.91
C ILE A 45 8.67 -29.44 -23.81
N ALA A 46 8.45 -29.98 -22.65
CA ALA A 46 7.36 -30.92 -22.40
C ALA A 46 6.06 -30.14 -22.29
N ALA A 47 5.19 -30.25 -23.29
CA ALA A 47 3.84 -29.65 -23.25
C ALA A 47 2.82 -30.73 -22.87
N ALA A 48 2.14 -30.54 -21.71
CA ALA A 48 1.02 -31.35 -21.30
C ALA A 48 -0.28 -30.53 -21.37
N SER A 49 -1.30 -31.06 -22.04
CA SER A 49 -2.63 -30.46 -22.07
C SER A 49 -3.51 -31.07 -20.98
N VAL A 50 -4.12 -30.23 -20.16
CA VAL A 50 -5.01 -30.64 -19.06
C VAL A 50 -6.35 -29.94 -19.16
N ASN A 51 -7.40 -30.62 -18.72
CA ASN A 51 -8.73 -30.05 -18.64
C ASN A 51 -8.86 -29.32 -17.30
N LEU A 52 -9.01 -28.00 -17.33
CA LEU A 52 -9.09 -27.15 -16.14
C LEU A 52 -10.46 -27.19 -15.43
N MET A 53 -11.40 -28.01 -15.92
CA MET A 53 -12.61 -28.37 -15.17
C MET A 53 -12.32 -29.35 -14.03
N ASN A 54 -11.23 -30.10 -14.12
CA ASN A 54 -10.79 -31.04 -13.11
C ASN A 54 -9.67 -30.44 -12.26
N SER A 55 -9.45 -30.97 -11.07
CA SER A 55 -8.26 -30.68 -10.27
C SER A 55 -7.00 -31.02 -11.06
N VAL A 56 -6.04 -30.12 -11.07
CA VAL A 56 -4.76 -30.33 -11.73
C VAL A 56 -3.71 -30.55 -10.64
N SER A 57 -3.12 -31.74 -10.63
CA SER A 57 -1.98 -32.05 -9.76
C SER A 57 -0.69 -31.57 -10.42
N ILE A 58 0.07 -30.74 -9.70
CA ILE A 58 1.36 -30.22 -10.14
C ILE A 58 2.45 -30.82 -9.25
N ASP A 59 3.33 -31.60 -9.85
CA ASP A 59 4.50 -32.15 -9.17
C ASP A 59 5.63 -31.11 -9.13
N THR A 60 6.03 -30.73 -7.93
CA THR A 60 7.08 -29.71 -7.68
C THR A 60 8.41 -30.32 -7.24
N SER A 61 8.61 -31.62 -7.40
CA SER A 61 9.83 -32.34 -6.98
C SER A 61 11.12 -31.83 -7.62
N GLY A 62 11.02 -31.08 -8.71
CA GLY A 62 12.17 -30.59 -9.48
C GLY A 62 12.52 -29.10 -9.28
N ASN A 63 11.91 -28.37 -8.37
CA ASN A 63 12.16 -26.92 -8.15
C ASN A 63 12.03 -26.08 -9.45
N THR A 64 11.18 -26.48 -10.37
CA THR A 64 11.06 -25.91 -11.71
C THR A 64 9.82 -25.02 -11.79
N SER A 65 9.98 -23.81 -12.33
CA SER A 65 8.85 -22.94 -12.65
C SER A 65 8.22 -23.37 -13.97
N TYR A 66 6.89 -23.27 -14.05
CA TYR A 66 6.12 -23.67 -15.23
C TYR A 66 5.38 -22.47 -15.80
N LYS A 67 5.21 -22.43 -17.13
CA LYS A 67 4.26 -21.54 -17.78
C LYS A 67 3.03 -22.33 -18.20
N MET A 68 1.86 -21.81 -17.87
CA MET A 68 0.59 -22.40 -18.26
C MET A 68 -0.15 -21.45 -19.19
N ASP A 69 -0.36 -21.88 -20.44
CA ASP A 69 -1.22 -21.20 -21.39
C ASP A 69 -2.66 -21.68 -21.23
N ILE A 70 -3.56 -20.77 -20.87
CA ILE A 70 -5.00 -21.05 -20.86
C ILE A 70 -5.57 -20.77 -22.22
N ARG A 71 -6.18 -21.80 -22.84
CA ARG A 71 -6.69 -21.73 -24.20
C ARG A 71 -8.17 -22.08 -24.28
N LEU A 72 -8.93 -21.28 -24.99
CA LEU A 72 -10.31 -21.57 -25.35
C LEU A 72 -10.32 -22.52 -26.56
N PHE A 73 -11.08 -23.61 -26.46
CA PHE A 73 -11.15 -24.69 -27.47
C PHE A 73 -9.78 -25.30 -27.85
N GLY A 74 -8.75 -25.11 -27.01
CA GLY A 74 -7.41 -25.66 -27.25
C GLY A 74 -6.52 -24.85 -28.21
N PHE A 75 -7.04 -23.83 -28.91
CA PHE A 75 -6.27 -23.09 -29.92
C PHE A 75 -6.24 -21.56 -29.69
N ILE A 76 -7.23 -20.95 -29.05
CA ILE A 76 -7.24 -19.52 -28.80
C ILE A 76 -6.59 -19.25 -27.44
N LYS A 77 -5.37 -18.68 -27.41
CA LYS A 77 -4.71 -18.26 -26.17
C LYS A 77 -5.48 -17.12 -25.53
N LEU A 78 -6.00 -17.35 -24.31
CA LEU A 78 -6.70 -16.36 -23.51
C LEU A 78 -5.77 -15.67 -22.52
N LYS A 79 -4.91 -16.45 -21.86
CA LYS A 79 -4.03 -15.94 -20.82
C LYS A 79 -2.83 -16.87 -20.61
N GLU A 80 -1.73 -16.29 -20.16
CA GLU A 80 -0.56 -17.00 -19.65
C GLU A 80 -0.52 -16.83 -18.13
N VAL A 81 -0.24 -17.91 -17.41
CA VAL A 81 -0.11 -17.96 -15.96
C VAL A 81 1.25 -18.57 -15.63
N ASN A 82 2.03 -17.89 -14.81
CA ASN A 82 3.29 -18.43 -14.33
C ASN A 82 3.03 -19.24 -13.05
N VAL A 83 3.43 -20.50 -13.03
CA VAL A 83 3.44 -21.34 -11.85
C VAL A 83 4.86 -21.30 -11.29
N VAL A 84 5.03 -20.63 -10.16
CA VAL A 84 6.34 -20.39 -9.55
C VAL A 84 6.50 -21.29 -8.32
N VAL A 85 7.49 -22.16 -8.35
CA VAL A 85 7.84 -22.98 -7.19
C VAL A 85 8.69 -22.13 -6.25
N LYS A 86 8.19 -21.88 -5.03
CA LYS A 86 8.87 -21.06 -4.04
C LYS A 86 8.62 -21.63 -2.64
N GLU A 87 9.64 -21.65 -1.80
CA GLU A 87 9.48 -22.02 -0.39
C GLU A 87 8.63 -21.00 0.37
N PRO A 88 7.74 -21.45 1.26
CA PRO A 88 7.05 -20.56 2.19
C PRO A 88 8.06 -19.81 3.06
N GLU A 89 7.89 -18.51 3.17
CA GLU A 89 8.74 -17.67 4.02
C GLU A 89 8.32 -17.81 5.48
N SER A 90 9.28 -17.86 6.41
CA SER A 90 8.97 -17.79 7.84
C SER A 90 8.87 -16.33 8.27
N VAL A 91 7.89 -16.03 9.15
CA VAL A 91 7.67 -14.68 9.66
C VAL A 91 7.33 -14.69 11.14
N TYR A 92 7.72 -13.64 11.84
CA TYR A 92 7.20 -13.31 13.15
C TYR A 92 5.85 -12.62 12.99
N VAL A 93 4.83 -13.13 13.66
CA VAL A 93 3.49 -12.53 13.61
C VAL A 93 3.47 -11.26 14.47
N GLY A 94 3.03 -10.16 13.87
CA GLY A 94 2.94 -8.86 14.53
C GLY A 94 1.73 -8.73 15.47
N GLY A 95 0.84 -7.82 15.15
CA GLY A 95 -0.32 -7.46 15.99
C GLY A 95 -0.01 -6.33 16.97
N ILE A 96 1.20 -5.78 16.96
CA ILE A 96 1.61 -4.67 17.82
C ILE A 96 1.22 -3.31 17.23
N PRO A 97 0.82 -2.34 18.07
CA PRO A 97 0.59 -0.99 17.62
C PRO A 97 1.90 -0.29 17.27
N ILE A 98 1.89 0.42 16.17
CA ILE A 98 3.02 1.20 15.67
C ILE A 98 2.60 2.64 15.38
N GLY A 99 3.54 3.56 15.60
CA GLY A 99 3.44 4.95 15.13
C GLY A 99 4.08 5.07 13.77
N ILE A 100 3.40 5.77 12.88
CA ILE A 100 3.80 5.97 11.48
C ILE A 100 4.03 7.46 11.27
N HIS A 101 5.17 7.81 10.70
CA HIS A 101 5.47 9.17 10.25
C HIS A 101 6.04 9.11 8.84
N LEU A 102 5.36 9.75 7.90
CA LEU A 102 5.76 9.85 6.49
C LEU A 102 6.04 11.30 6.14
N GLU A 103 7.21 11.57 5.58
CA GLU A 103 7.50 12.82 4.89
C GLU A 103 7.08 12.67 3.42
N THR A 104 6.33 13.64 2.90
CA THR A 104 5.84 13.59 1.53
C THR A 104 6.91 13.98 0.50
N LYS A 105 6.79 13.46 -0.70
CA LYS A 105 7.67 13.80 -1.82
C LYS A 105 7.24 15.12 -2.46
N GLY A 106 7.55 16.23 -1.81
CA GLY A 106 7.04 17.58 -2.11
C GLY A 106 5.95 17.99 -1.11
N ILE A 107 5.39 19.17 -1.27
CA ILE A 107 4.35 19.72 -0.40
C ILE A 107 2.99 19.34 -0.98
N LEU A 108 2.26 18.47 -0.28
CA LEU A 108 0.93 18.01 -0.69
C LEU A 108 -0.10 19.11 -0.52
N ILE A 109 -0.84 19.42 -1.58
CA ILE A 109 -1.99 20.31 -1.55
C ILE A 109 -3.21 19.52 -1.09
N VAL A 110 -3.75 19.92 0.07
CA VAL A 110 -4.97 19.34 0.65
C VAL A 110 -6.20 20.00 0.04
N ASP A 111 -6.20 21.33 -0.07
CA ASP A 111 -7.29 22.10 -0.65
C ASP A 111 -6.83 23.51 -1.06
N THR A 112 -7.67 24.21 -1.83
CA THR A 112 -7.51 25.63 -2.13
C THR A 112 -8.47 26.45 -1.27
N GLY A 113 -7.98 27.60 -0.80
CA GLY A 113 -8.74 28.46 0.13
C GLY A 113 -8.83 29.90 -0.33
N ASN A 114 -9.74 30.63 0.33
CA ASN A 114 -9.88 32.07 0.14
C ASN A 114 -8.96 32.84 1.09
N ILE A 115 -8.34 33.89 0.60
CA ILE A 115 -7.54 34.84 1.37
C ILE A 115 -8.37 36.11 1.55
N LYS A 116 -8.46 36.61 2.76
CA LYS A 116 -9.11 37.90 3.08
C LYS A 116 -8.05 39.00 2.91
N THR A 117 -8.28 39.91 1.96
CA THR A 117 -7.40 41.05 1.70
C THR A 117 -7.73 42.24 2.60
N GLU A 118 -6.87 43.25 2.64
CA GLU A 118 -7.12 44.51 3.39
C GLU A 118 -8.41 45.22 2.91
N ALA A 119 -8.73 45.12 1.63
CA ALA A 119 -9.98 45.67 1.07
C ALA A 119 -11.24 44.92 1.54
N GLY A 120 -11.07 43.83 2.30
CA GLY A 120 -12.17 43.01 2.79
C GLY A 120 -12.71 42.01 1.76
N GLU A 121 -12.15 41.99 0.57
CA GLU A 121 -12.50 41.06 -0.49
C GLU A 121 -11.89 39.67 -0.21
N LYS A 122 -12.51 38.62 -0.77
CA LYS A 122 -12.01 37.25 -0.70
C LYS A 122 -11.44 36.87 -2.05
N GLU A 123 -10.14 36.64 -2.09
CA GLU A 123 -9.44 36.19 -3.30
C GLU A 123 -8.96 34.76 -3.18
N SER A 124 -8.99 34.02 -4.26
CA SER A 124 -8.54 32.62 -4.35
C SER A 124 -7.57 32.43 -5.51
N PRO A 125 -6.31 32.83 -5.36
CA PRO A 125 -5.33 32.83 -6.45
C PRO A 125 -5.06 31.45 -7.04
N SER A 126 -5.12 30.41 -6.23
CA SER A 126 -4.85 29.02 -6.65
C SER A 126 -6.07 28.28 -7.20
N LYS A 127 -7.29 28.85 -7.08
CA LYS A 127 -8.51 28.17 -7.49
C LYS A 127 -8.53 27.92 -9.00
N GLY A 128 -8.75 26.66 -9.40
CA GLY A 128 -8.76 26.24 -10.81
C GLY A 128 -7.37 26.07 -11.44
N ILE A 129 -6.28 26.42 -10.70
CA ILE A 129 -4.90 26.20 -11.11
C ILE A 129 -4.32 25.00 -10.37
N LEU A 130 -4.45 24.99 -9.04
CA LEU A 130 -4.03 23.90 -8.17
C LEU A 130 -5.26 23.09 -7.71
N THR A 131 -5.03 21.81 -7.47
CA THR A 131 -6.07 20.88 -7.01
C THR A 131 -5.56 20.04 -5.84
N SER A 132 -6.47 19.55 -5.01
CA SER A 132 -6.14 18.57 -3.98
C SER A 132 -5.45 17.35 -4.61
N GLY A 133 -4.37 16.86 -3.99
CA GLY A 133 -3.53 15.78 -4.49
C GLY A 133 -2.33 16.22 -5.33
N ASP A 134 -2.22 17.49 -5.71
CA ASP A 134 -0.99 18.03 -6.31
C ASP A 134 0.14 18.09 -5.27
N TYR A 135 1.38 17.82 -5.70
CA TYR A 135 2.58 17.99 -4.88
C TYR A 135 3.42 19.15 -5.42
N ILE A 136 3.63 20.21 -4.63
CA ILE A 136 4.56 21.28 -4.99
C ILE A 136 5.98 20.74 -4.83
N LEU A 137 6.75 20.76 -5.90
CA LEU A 137 8.15 20.32 -5.95
C LEU A 137 9.13 21.49 -5.88
N GLU A 138 8.85 22.56 -6.65
CA GLU A 138 9.71 23.74 -6.75
C GLU A 138 8.87 25.01 -6.83
N ILE A 139 9.43 26.11 -6.32
CA ILE A 139 8.90 27.47 -6.48
C ILE A 139 10.03 28.36 -6.98
N ASN A 140 9.83 29.04 -8.10
CA ASN A 140 10.82 29.86 -8.77
C ASN A 140 12.17 29.14 -8.97
N ASN A 141 12.12 27.85 -9.40
CA ASN A 141 13.26 26.95 -9.59
C ASN A 141 14.01 26.59 -8.27
N ILE A 142 13.45 26.90 -7.12
CA ILE A 142 13.99 26.51 -5.82
C ILE A 142 13.22 25.27 -5.36
N LYS A 143 13.94 24.16 -5.13
CA LYS A 143 13.36 22.93 -4.62
C LYS A 143 12.83 23.12 -3.21
N ILE A 144 11.56 22.71 -2.96
CA ILE A 144 10.90 22.88 -1.68
C ILE A 144 11.05 21.61 -0.84
N THR A 145 11.48 21.78 0.41
CA THR A 145 11.69 20.68 1.36
C THR A 145 10.60 20.58 2.42
N ASP A 146 10.02 21.72 2.81
CA ASP A 146 9.02 21.83 3.84
C ASP A 146 8.10 23.05 3.63
N LYS A 147 6.98 23.07 4.36
CA LYS A 147 5.96 24.12 4.25
C LYS A 147 6.44 25.50 4.75
N ALA A 148 7.41 25.55 5.68
CA ALA A 148 7.96 26.80 6.18
C ALA A 148 8.81 27.49 5.10
N GLN A 149 9.68 26.75 4.43
CA GLN A 149 10.46 27.23 3.29
C GLN A 149 9.54 27.68 2.14
N MET A 150 8.47 26.94 1.86
CA MET A 150 7.46 27.34 0.88
C MET A 150 6.86 28.72 1.21
N ALA A 151 6.43 28.90 2.45
CA ALA A 151 5.84 30.16 2.91
C ALA A 151 6.83 31.30 2.80
N ASP A 152 8.09 31.08 3.23
CA ASP A 152 9.15 32.09 3.20
C ASP A 152 9.46 32.56 1.76
N ILE A 153 9.57 31.63 0.81
CA ILE A 153 9.83 31.97 -0.61
C ILE A 153 8.67 32.79 -1.18
N ILE A 154 7.42 32.44 -0.90
CA ILE A 154 6.25 33.17 -1.41
C ILE A 154 6.17 34.57 -0.80
N GLN A 155 6.46 34.70 0.50
CA GLN A 155 6.40 35.98 1.21
C GLN A 155 7.49 36.94 0.75
N ASN A 156 8.71 36.45 0.51
CA ASN A 156 9.88 37.26 0.14
C ASN A 156 10.10 37.40 -1.37
N SER A 157 9.21 36.83 -2.18
CA SER A 157 9.28 37.02 -3.64
C SER A 157 8.83 38.44 -4.01
N ASP A 158 9.65 39.15 -4.74
CA ASP A 158 9.31 40.47 -5.30
C ASP A 158 8.49 40.38 -6.61
N ASP A 159 8.41 39.17 -7.18
CA ASP A 159 7.72 38.92 -8.44
C ASP A 159 6.19 38.96 -8.28
N ASP A 160 5.48 39.59 -9.22
CA ASP A 160 4.00 39.56 -9.24
C ASP A 160 3.45 38.16 -9.52
N ILE A 161 4.25 37.28 -10.13
CA ILE A 161 3.89 35.92 -10.52
C ILE A 161 4.94 34.96 -9.97
N VAL A 162 4.46 33.95 -9.24
CA VAL A 162 5.29 32.84 -8.75
C VAL A 162 5.13 31.65 -9.70
N ASN A 163 6.25 31.11 -10.19
CA ASN A 163 6.28 29.89 -11.00
C ASN A 163 6.40 28.69 -10.07
N ILE A 164 5.51 27.73 -10.21
CA ILE A 164 5.44 26.56 -9.33
C ILE A 164 5.50 25.31 -10.20
N LEU A 165 6.48 24.43 -9.92
CA LEU A 165 6.53 23.09 -10.47
C LEU A 165 5.75 22.17 -9.54
N ILE A 166 4.74 21.51 -10.06
CA ILE A 166 3.95 20.53 -9.33
C ILE A 166 4.05 19.15 -9.97
N ASN A 167 3.86 18.11 -9.16
CA ASN A 167 3.54 16.78 -9.66
C ASN A 167 2.03 16.56 -9.51
N ARG A 168 1.36 16.32 -10.63
CA ARG A 168 -0.07 16.00 -10.72
C ARG A 168 -0.24 14.63 -11.34
N ASN A 169 -0.72 13.65 -10.56
CA ASN A 169 -0.94 12.27 -11.01
C ASN A 169 0.31 11.59 -11.65
N GLY A 170 1.52 11.94 -11.17
CA GLY A 170 2.77 11.40 -11.70
C GLY A 170 3.42 12.24 -12.80
N GLU A 171 2.74 13.28 -13.30
CA GLU A 171 3.26 14.18 -14.33
C GLU A 171 3.69 15.52 -13.73
N GLU A 172 4.84 16.04 -14.18
CA GLU A 172 5.34 17.35 -13.78
C GLU A 172 4.70 18.45 -14.63
N VAL A 173 4.09 19.42 -13.95
CA VAL A 173 3.38 20.54 -14.58
C VAL A 173 3.87 21.87 -14.01
N ASN A 174 4.21 22.82 -14.87
CA ASN A 174 4.51 24.18 -14.47
C ASN A 174 3.25 25.04 -14.46
N VAL A 175 2.96 25.67 -13.33
CA VAL A 175 1.83 26.58 -13.15
C VAL A 175 2.32 27.96 -12.69
N LYS A 176 1.53 28.98 -12.95
CA LYS A 176 1.82 30.37 -12.58
C LYS A 176 0.70 30.89 -11.70
N ILE A 177 1.05 31.47 -10.57
CA ILE A 177 0.10 32.02 -9.61
C ILE A 177 0.54 33.42 -9.19
N SER A 178 -0.38 34.37 -9.14
CA SER A 178 -0.14 35.70 -8.58
C SER A 178 -0.52 35.71 -7.10
N PRO A 179 0.44 35.75 -6.17
CA PRO A 179 0.14 35.83 -4.75
C PRO A 179 -0.60 37.11 -4.39
N VAL A 180 -1.52 37.06 -3.46
CA VAL A 180 -2.23 38.23 -2.95
C VAL A 180 -1.81 38.53 -1.50
N LYS A 181 -1.89 39.79 -1.10
CA LYS A 181 -1.61 40.21 0.27
C LYS A 181 -2.83 40.04 1.15
N ASP A 182 -2.66 39.38 2.28
CA ASP A 182 -3.70 39.27 3.27
C ASP A 182 -3.79 40.52 4.18
N VAL A 183 -4.66 40.48 5.19
CA VAL A 183 -4.88 41.57 6.15
C VAL A 183 -3.62 41.90 7.00
N GLU A 184 -2.63 41.03 7.02
CA GLU A 184 -1.36 41.21 7.73
C GLU A 184 -0.23 41.62 6.76
N ASN A 185 -0.58 41.97 5.51
CA ASN A 185 0.34 42.31 4.42
C ASN A 185 1.28 41.15 4.03
N LEU A 186 0.92 39.89 4.36
CA LEU A 186 1.66 38.69 3.99
C LEU A 186 1.20 38.18 2.61
N ARG A 187 2.15 37.89 1.73
CA ARG A 187 1.86 37.30 0.42
C ARG A 187 1.49 35.83 0.55
N LYS A 188 0.34 35.45 -0.01
CA LYS A 188 -0.22 34.09 0.05
C LYS A 188 -0.78 33.68 -1.30
N ILE A 189 -0.79 32.37 -1.55
CA ILE A 189 -1.38 31.79 -2.79
C ILE A 189 -2.72 31.08 -2.52
N GLY A 190 -3.18 31.01 -1.26
CA GLY A 190 -4.48 30.46 -0.89
C GLY A 190 -4.58 28.94 -1.05
N VAL A 191 -3.68 28.20 -0.40
CA VAL A 191 -3.68 26.73 -0.36
C VAL A 191 -3.55 26.22 1.08
N TRP A 192 -4.18 25.08 1.34
CA TRP A 192 -3.95 24.25 2.52
C TRP A 192 -2.99 23.15 2.14
N VAL A 193 -1.89 22.99 2.89
CA VAL A 193 -0.81 22.09 2.53
C VAL A 193 -0.36 21.21 3.69
N ARG A 194 0.22 20.06 3.35
CA ARG A 194 0.90 19.15 4.27
C ARG A 194 2.25 18.75 3.69
N ASP A 195 3.25 18.61 4.53
CA ASP A 195 4.59 18.09 4.22
C ASP A 195 4.85 16.75 4.91
N ASP A 196 3.96 16.33 5.80
CA ASP A 196 4.01 15.05 6.51
C ASP A 196 2.62 14.43 6.70
N CYS A 197 2.62 13.12 6.96
CA CYS A 197 1.45 12.36 7.39
C CYS A 197 1.84 11.51 8.59
N GLN A 198 1.00 11.52 9.61
CA GLN A 198 1.22 10.77 10.85
C GLN A 198 -0.01 9.96 11.18
N GLY A 199 0.19 8.78 11.77
CA GLY A 199 -0.92 7.93 12.16
C GLY A 199 -0.49 6.78 13.05
N LEU A 200 -1.48 6.09 13.58
CA LEU A 200 -1.31 4.81 14.27
C LEU A 200 -1.69 3.67 13.35
N GLY A 201 -0.98 2.58 13.48
CA GLY A 201 -1.23 1.39 12.71
C GLY A 201 -0.92 0.11 13.47
N THR A 202 -1.03 -1.01 12.78
CA THR A 202 -0.66 -2.32 13.33
C THR A 202 0.39 -2.97 12.43
N LEU A 203 1.48 -3.40 13.04
CA LEU A 203 2.47 -4.24 12.37
C LEU A 203 1.86 -5.60 12.10
N THR A 204 1.96 -6.09 10.86
CA THR A 204 1.39 -7.39 10.48
C THR A 204 2.40 -8.51 10.65
N TYR A 205 3.61 -8.34 10.15
CA TYR A 205 4.68 -9.34 10.26
C TYR A 205 6.08 -8.72 10.12
N VAL A 206 7.09 -9.48 10.54
CA VAL A 206 8.50 -9.25 10.24
C VAL A 206 9.10 -10.55 9.73
N ASP A 207 9.85 -10.50 8.62
CA ASP A 207 10.54 -11.66 8.05
C ASP A 207 11.97 -11.82 8.60
N ASP A 208 12.64 -12.91 8.19
CA ASP A 208 14.00 -13.23 8.59
C ASP A 208 15.07 -12.24 8.10
N ASN A 209 14.74 -11.41 7.11
CA ASN A 209 15.60 -10.37 6.58
C ASN A 209 15.31 -8.99 7.20
N ASN A 210 14.62 -8.94 8.34
CA ASN A 210 14.16 -7.72 9.01
C ASN A 210 13.25 -6.85 8.13
N ARG A 211 12.59 -7.41 7.11
CA ARG A 211 11.57 -6.70 6.33
C ARG A 211 10.23 -6.86 7.00
N PHE A 212 9.43 -5.82 6.99
CA PHE A 212 8.11 -5.84 7.59
C PHE A 212 7.00 -5.50 6.58
N GLY A 213 5.80 -5.95 6.92
CA GLY A 213 4.55 -5.47 6.34
C GLY A 213 3.61 -5.01 7.44
N ALA A 214 2.86 -3.95 7.18
CA ALA A 214 1.89 -3.39 8.12
C ALA A 214 0.67 -2.80 7.41
N LEU A 215 -0.40 -2.56 8.16
CA LEU A 215 -1.70 -1.98 7.79
C LEU A 215 -2.61 -2.90 6.95
N GLY A 216 -2.14 -3.46 5.85
CA GLY A 216 -2.97 -4.18 4.87
C GLY A 216 -3.70 -3.27 3.86
N HIS A 217 -3.48 -1.95 3.92
CA HIS A 217 -3.99 -0.93 3.01
C HIS A 217 -2.99 0.22 2.88
N ALA A 218 -3.15 1.06 1.87
CA ALA A 218 -2.33 2.25 1.70
C ALA A 218 -2.64 3.32 2.76
N ILE A 219 -1.67 4.19 2.99
CA ILE A 219 -1.92 5.50 3.59
C ILE A 219 -2.30 6.44 2.45
N CYS A 220 -3.54 6.91 2.49
CA CYS A 220 -4.12 7.76 1.47
C CYS A 220 -4.35 9.17 2.01
N GLU A 221 -4.35 10.13 1.11
CA GLU A 221 -4.86 11.46 1.39
C GLU A 221 -6.40 11.41 1.42
N GLU A 222 -7.00 11.99 2.48
CA GLU A 222 -8.44 11.84 2.78
C GLU A 222 -9.36 12.40 1.69
N ASN A 223 -8.99 13.52 1.06
CA ASN A 223 -9.85 14.20 0.09
C ASN A 223 -9.81 13.55 -1.29
N THR A 224 -8.65 13.02 -1.69
CA THR A 224 -8.45 12.43 -3.03
C THR A 224 -8.53 10.91 -3.05
N GLY A 225 -8.32 10.26 -1.89
CA GLY A 225 -8.16 8.82 -1.81
C GLY A 225 -6.88 8.29 -2.49
N CYS A 226 -5.98 9.17 -2.95
CA CYS A 226 -4.74 8.79 -3.60
C CYS A 226 -3.68 8.38 -2.56
N ASN A 227 -2.86 7.39 -2.90
CA ASN A 227 -1.76 6.98 -2.05
C ASN A 227 -0.77 8.13 -1.84
N VAL A 228 -0.39 8.38 -0.58
CA VAL A 228 0.63 9.39 -0.25
C VAL A 228 1.97 8.96 -0.84
N SER A 229 2.60 9.87 -1.60
CA SER A 229 3.95 9.69 -2.15
C SER A 229 4.99 9.94 -1.06
N ILE A 230 5.80 8.92 -0.74
CA ILE A 230 6.77 8.95 0.35
C ILE A 230 8.13 9.44 -0.15
N LYS A 231 8.73 10.40 0.57
CA LYS A 231 10.15 10.77 0.50
C LYS A 231 10.95 9.98 1.53
N ASN A 232 10.53 10.06 2.80
CA ASN A 232 11.07 9.30 3.92
C ASN A 232 9.89 8.77 4.75
N GLY A 233 10.07 7.62 5.38
CA GLY A 233 9.06 7.07 6.26
C GLY A 233 9.71 6.39 7.46
N TYR A 234 9.10 6.54 8.62
CA TYR A 234 9.64 6.06 9.88
C TYR A 234 8.57 5.32 10.68
N LEU A 235 9.00 4.23 11.30
CA LEU A 235 8.22 3.51 12.31
C LEU A 235 8.71 3.86 13.70
N TYR A 236 7.76 4.09 14.59
CA TYR A 236 8.00 4.36 16.01
C TYR A 236 7.17 3.44 16.90
N THR A 237 7.52 3.36 18.16
CA THR A 237 6.63 2.81 19.19
C THR A 237 5.42 3.71 19.35
N ALA A 238 4.28 3.12 19.67
CA ALA A 238 3.06 3.84 19.93
C ALA A 238 2.47 3.46 21.30
N ARG A 239 1.78 4.40 21.91
CA ARG A 239 1.00 4.16 23.14
C ARG A 239 -0.47 4.33 22.81
N ILE A 240 -1.25 3.29 23.00
CA ILE A 240 -2.69 3.31 22.83
C ILE A 240 -3.35 3.76 24.15
N TRP A 241 -4.24 4.72 24.08
CA TRP A 241 -4.98 5.26 25.22
C TRP A 241 -6.40 4.71 25.28
N SER A 242 -7.05 4.60 24.11
CA SER A 242 -8.40 4.06 24.01
C SER A 242 -8.69 3.51 22.63
N ILE A 243 -9.72 2.68 22.57
CA ILE A 243 -10.25 2.12 21.32
C ILE A 243 -11.73 2.51 21.26
N ILE A 244 -12.10 3.25 20.23
CA ILE A 244 -13.49 3.58 19.93
C ILE A 244 -14.05 2.44 19.10
N LYS A 245 -15.05 1.75 19.63
CA LYS A 245 -15.68 0.60 18.93
C LYS A 245 -16.42 1.08 17.70
N GLY A 246 -16.24 0.37 16.59
CA GLY A 246 -17.00 0.60 15.37
C GLY A 246 -18.50 0.36 15.57
N GLN A 247 -19.30 1.07 14.78
CA GLN A 247 -20.75 0.92 14.67
C GLN A 247 -21.12 0.71 13.20
N LYS A 248 -22.35 0.27 12.93
CA LYS A 248 -22.80 0.09 11.55
C LYS A 248 -22.62 1.40 10.75
N GLY A 249 -21.79 1.34 9.70
CA GLY A 249 -21.48 2.49 8.83
C GLY A 249 -20.43 3.45 9.37
N LYS A 250 -19.83 3.17 10.55
CA LYS A 250 -18.68 3.93 11.10
C LYS A 250 -17.64 2.93 11.58
N PRO A 251 -16.45 2.88 10.97
CA PRO A 251 -15.35 2.02 11.45
C PRO A 251 -14.93 2.43 12.87
N GLY A 252 -14.31 1.49 13.58
CA GLY A 252 -13.69 1.79 14.87
C GLY A 252 -12.41 2.60 14.70
N GLU A 253 -11.98 3.25 15.77
CA GLU A 253 -10.79 4.10 15.79
C GLU A 253 -9.89 3.75 16.97
N VAL A 254 -8.59 3.78 16.74
CA VAL A 254 -7.56 3.64 17.77
C VAL A 254 -7.02 5.01 18.11
N VAL A 255 -7.14 5.40 19.37
CA VAL A 255 -6.65 6.69 19.88
C VAL A 255 -5.39 6.47 20.71
N GLY A 256 -4.33 7.19 20.40
CA GLY A 256 -3.05 7.06 21.08
C GLY A 256 -2.06 8.14 20.69
N SER A 257 -0.80 7.94 21.05
CA SER A 257 0.31 8.83 20.68
C SER A 257 1.48 8.05 20.10
N ILE A 258 2.21 8.71 19.21
CA ILE A 258 3.47 8.24 18.67
C ILE A 258 4.58 8.70 19.63
N ASN A 259 5.46 7.78 20.01
CA ASN A 259 6.63 8.10 20.82
C ASN A 259 7.81 8.39 19.89
N TYR A 260 8.05 9.65 19.60
CA TYR A 260 9.16 10.05 18.73
C TYR A 260 10.54 9.92 19.41
N GLY A 261 11.59 10.05 18.61
CA GLY A 261 12.97 10.01 19.04
C GLY A 261 13.68 8.68 18.72
N GLU A 262 14.99 8.71 18.64
CA GLU A 262 15.83 7.59 18.20
C GLU A 262 15.60 6.32 19.02
N LYS A 263 15.42 6.42 20.33
CA LYS A 263 15.18 5.26 21.21
C LYS A 263 13.88 4.54 20.95
N ASN A 264 12.92 5.23 20.34
CA ASN A 264 11.59 4.72 20.04
C ASN A 264 11.42 4.36 18.55
N SER A 265 12.48 4.56 17.74
CA SER A 265 12.47 4.19 16.35
C SER A 265 12.52 2.68 16.20
N LEU A 266 11.56 2.14 15.45
CA LEU A 266 11.43 0.71 15.17
C LEU A 266 11.91 0.34 13.76
N GLY A 267 12.01 1.31 12.84
CA GLY A 267 12.42 1.02 11.48
C GLY A 267 12.11 2.13 10.49
N ILE A 268 12.27 1.82 9.20
CA ILE A 268 12.11 2.72 8.07
C ILE A 268 11.02 2.17 7.14
N ILE A 269 10.11 3.04 6.69
CA ILE A 269 9.09 2.72 5.70
C ILE A 269 9.62 3.10 4.32
N GLU A 270 9.70 2.14 3.41
CA GLU A 270 10.23 2.31 2.07
C GLU A 270 9.15 2.43 1.00
N LYS A 271 7.99 1.79 1.24
CA LYS A 271 6.90 1.70 0.27
C LYS A 271 5.54 1.89 0.94
N ASN A 272 4.68 2.67 0.26
CA ASN A 272 3.25 2.79 0.54
C ASN A 272 2.49 2.27 -0.69
N THR A 273 1.79 1.17 -0.55
CA THR A 273 1.10 0.50 -1.65
C THR A 273 -0.35 0.22 -1.29
N SER A 274 -1.19 -0.09 -2.26
CA SER A 274 -2.59 -0.48 -2.02
C SER A 274 -2.76 -1.71 -1.11
N LYS A 275 -1.68 -2.47 -0.87
CA LYS A 275 -1.68 -3.67 -0.02
C LYS A 275 -1.07 -3.45 1.36
N GLY A 276 -0.60 -2.25 1.66
CA GLY A 276 0.04 -1.90 2.92
C GLY A 276 1.32 -1.10 2.78
N ILE A 277 1.96 -0.86 3.92
CA ILE A 277 3.28 -0.25 4.01
C ILE A 277 4.34 -1.32 4.26
N TYR A 278 5.50 -1.13 3.65
CA TYR A 278 6.62 -2.08 3.70
C TYR A 278 7.93 -1.34 3.92
N GLY A 279 8.90 -2.01 4.51
CA GLY A 279 10.23 -1.49 4.75
C GLY A 279 11.07 -2.41 5.63
N THR A 280 12.02 -1.84 6.36
CA THR A 280 12.95 -2.56 7.22
C THR A 280 12.82 -2.14 8.67
N VAL A 281 13.02 -3.08 9.59
CA VAL A 281 12.96 -2.85 11.04
C VAL A 281 14.31 -2.95 11.71
N ASN A 282 14.46 -2.26 12.83
CA ASN A 282 15.60 -2.36 13.73
C ASN A 282 15.48 -3.59 14.62
N GLN A 283 16.57 -4.05 15.20
CA GLN A 283 16.60 -5.20 16.14
C GLN A 283 15.71 -4.97 17.38
N SER A 284 15.46 -3.73 17.76
CA SER A 284 14.61 -3.39 18.91
C SER A 284 13.17 -3.90 18.78
N ILE A 285 12.66 -4.13 17.56
CA ILE A 285 11.30 -4.61 17.32
C ILE A 285 11.07 -5.99 17.92
N PHE A 286 12.10 -6.86 17.94
CA PHE A 286 11.99 -8.23 18.42
C PHE A 286 11.69 -8.33 19.92
N ALA A 287 11.93 -7.27 20.68
CA ALA A 287 11.52 -7.20 22.09
C ALA A 287 9.99 -7.13 22.27
N TYR A 288 9.25 -6.80 21.20
CA TYR A 288 7.79 -6.68 21.19
C TYR A 288 7.09 -7.83 20.47
N LEU A 289 7.85 -8.69 19.78
CA LEU A 289 7.32 -9.82 19.03
C LEU A 289 7.45 -11.11 19.84
N ASP A 290 6.52 -12.04 19.58
CA ASP A 290 6.68 -13.41 20.07
C ASP A 290 7.83 -14.08 19.31
N ASN A 291 8.65 -14.89 20.01
CA ASN A 291 9.76 -15.62 19.40
C ASN A 291 9.33 -16.76 18.45
N ASN A 292 8.04 -17.07 18.43
CA ASN A 292 7.51 -18.11 17.57
C ASN A 292 7.28 -17.60 16.15
N LYS A 293 7.97 -18.21 15.19
CA LYS A 293 7.74 -17.97 13.77
C LYS A 293 6.62 -18.87 13.25
N VAL A 294 5.93 -18.38 12.24
CA VAL A 294 5.00 -19.16 11.44
C VAL A 294 5.41 -19.12 9.97
N TYR A 295 5.13 -20.19 9.24
CA TYR A 295 5.31 -20.19 7.80
C TYR A 295 4.13 -19.49 7.12
N THR A 296 4.44 -18.67 6.12
CA THR A 296 3.41 -18.09 5.25
C THR A 296 2.77 -19.18 4.41
N SER A 297 1.52 -18.99 4.02
CA SER A 297 0.85 -19.88 3.08
C SER A 297 0.44 -19.10 1.83
N TYR A 298 0.25 -19.82 0.74
CA TYR A 298 -0.24 -19.22 -0.50
C TYR A 298 -1.77 -19.09 -0.46
N LYS A 299 -2.29 -18.09 -1.16
CA LYS A 299 -3.73 -17.77 -1.12
C LYS A 299 -4.63 -18.95 -1.50
N GLN A 300 -4.21 -19.77 -2.47
CA GLN A 300 -4.97 -20.95 -2.90
C GLN A 300 -5.09 -22.01 -1.79
N ASN A 301 -4.15 -22.03 -0.83
CA ASN A 301 -4.12 -22.99 0.27
C ASN A 301 -4.90 -22.52 1.48
N ILE A 302 -5.50 -21.33 1.44
CA ILE A 302 -6.32 -20.81 2.53
C ILE A 302 -7.64 -21.60 2.58
N LYS A 303 -7.82 -22.34 3.66
CA LYS A 303 -9.05 -23.12 3.93
C LYS A 303 -9.98 -22.34 4.84
N THR A 304 -11.29 -22.49 4.62
CA THR A 304 -12.30 -21.99 5.55
C THR A 304 -12.24 -22.79 6.85
N GLY A 305 -12.54 -22.16 7.97
CA GLY A 305 -12.50 -22.82 9.28
C GLY A 305 -11.97 -21.91 10.39
N PRO A 306 -11.56 -22.49 11.52
CA PRO A 306 -11.00 -21.75 12.65
C PRO A 306 -9.73 -20.99 12.24
N ALA A 307 -9.64 -19.73 12.67
CA ALA A 307 -8.51 -18.84 12.46
C ALA A 307 -8.24 -17.99 13.71
N TYR A 308 -7.09 -17.34 13.77
CA TYR A 308 -6.73 -16.46 14.87
C TYR A 308 -6.32 -15.10 14.30
N ILE A 309 -6.75 -14.04 14.99
CA ILE A 309 -6.31 -12.67 14.72
C ILE A 309 -5.48 -12.21 15.91
N ARG A 310 -4.19 -11.93 15.70
CA ARG A 310 -3.34 -11.33 16.72
C ARG A 310 -3.50 -9.84 16.70
N SER A 311 -3.85 -9.24 17.84
CA SER A 311 -4.09 -7.81 17.95
C SER A 311 -3.87 -7.30 19.37
N PHE A 312 -3.55 -6.00 19.46
CA PHE A 312 -3.42 -5.26 20.71
C PHE A 312 -4.75 -4.61 21.10
N VAL A 313 -5.67 -5.44 21.57
CA VAL A 313 -6.97 -4.98 22.10
C VAL A 313 -6.92 -5.13 23.62
N ASN A 314 -7.44 -4.16 24.37
CA ASN A 314 -7.44 -4.15 25.83
C ASN A 314 -6.07 -4.00 26.51
N GLY A 315 -5.07 -3.44 25.85
CA GLY A 315 -3.78 -3.10 26.46
C GLY A 315 -2.72 -4.22 26.42
N GLU A 316 -3.01 -5.35 25.79
CA GLU A 316 -2.10 -6.48 25.63
C GLU A 316 -2.28 -7.15 24.27
N ILE A 317 -1.23 -7.79 23.78
CA ILE A 317 -1.27 -8.58 22.55
C ILE A 317 -1.90 -9.92 22.87
N LYS A 318 -2.96 -10.27 22.13
CA LYS A 318 -3.67 -11.55 22.26
C LYS A 318 -4.09 -12.10 20.90
N ASP A 319 -4.21 -13.42 20.87
CA ASP A 319 -4.82 -14.15 19.75
C ASP A 319 -6.33 -14.29 20.00
N TYR A 320 -7.12 -13.73 19.10
CA TYR A 320 -8.58 -13.77 19.13
C TYR A 320 -9.08 -14.85 18.18
N ASN A 321 -9.96 -15.73 18.69
CA ASN A 321 -10.60 -16.75 17.88
C ASN A 321 -11.47 -16.08 16.80
N CYS A 322 -11.28 -16.48 15.58
CA CYS A 322 -12.02 -16.07 14.41
C CYS A 322 -12.48 -17.29 13.63
N LEU A 323 -13.46 -17.11 12.76
CA LEU A 323 -13.90 -18.15 11.83
C LEU A 323 -13.88 -17.58 10.41
N LEU A 324 -13.06 -18.19 9.56
CA LEU A 324 -13.00 -17.84 8.16
C LEU A 324 -14.12 -18.57 7.40
N TYR A 325 -15.12 -17.83 6.92
CA TYR A 325 -16.29 -18.39 6.24
C TYR A 325 -16.07 -18.53 4.74
N THR A 326 -15.25 -17.63 4.15
CA THR A 326 -14.97 -17.60 2.73
C THR A 326 -13.48 -17.43 2.50
N SER A 327 -12.97 -17.98 1.41
CA SER A 327 -11.62 -17.65 0.98
C SER A 327 -11.57 -16.17 0.55
N PRO A 328 -10.56 -15.38 0.99
CA PRO A 328 -10.49 -13.96 0.64
C PRO A 328 -10.43 -13.78 -0.87
N SER A 329 -11.41 -13.07 -1.41
CA SER A 329 -11.49 -12.69 -2.82
C SER A 329 -10.58 -11.50 -3.10
N PRO A 330 -10.06 -11.30 -4.33
CA PRO A 330 -9.35 -10.07 -4.70
C PRO A 330 -10.15 -8.79 -4.50
N ARG A 331 -11.49 -8.89 -4.46
CA ARG A 331 -12.40 -7.74 -4.26
C ARG A 331 -12.59 -7.35 -2.80
N ASP A 332 -12.25 -8.23 -1.85
CA ASP A 332 -12.40 -7.93 -0.42
C ASP A 332 -11.35 -6.93 0.08
N THR A 333 -10.26 -6.76 -0.68
CA THR A 333 -9.22 -5.76 -0.42
C THR A 333 -9.54 -4.36 -0.99
N GLU A 334 -10.59 -4.22 -1.81
CA GLU A 334 -11.01 -2.94 -2.38
C GLU A 334 -12.15 -2.24 -1.60
N ARG A 335 -12.65 -2.87 -0.52
CA ARG A 335 -13.81 -2.38 0.24
C ARG A 335 -13.53 -2.08 1.71
N SER A 336 -12.29 -2.15 2.15
CA SER A 336 -11.89 -1.80 3.54
C SER A 336 -11.19 -0.46 3.61
#